data_84cbbbef349da3e03d02cee5106481df
#
_entry.id   84cbbbef349da3e03d02cee5106481df
#
_cell.length_a   1.000
_cell.length_b   1.000
_cell.length_c   1.000
_cell.angle_alpha   90.00
_cell.angle_beta   90.00
_cell.angle_gamma   90.00
#
_symmetry.space_group_name_H-M   'P 1'
#
loop_
_entity.id
_entity.type
_entity.pdbx_description
1 polymer ?
#
loop_
_entity_poly.entity_id
_entity_poly.type
_entity_poly.pdbx_seq_one_letter_code
_entity_poly.pdbx_strand_id
1 'polypeptide(L)'
;MNRIITWITLLIIVLIGLSAIAQENALDAEAILNRVNSIWQGDSFHGVIGLDISLGGQTKSYKLEVWTLGEDLAIIRVMEPEIDLNSGYLQLGDELWYYSPAVGSIKLPSVALGDALFGTGPSLDDLSRGTLSDDYAATAESTESGYFLTLIPHPDAPVVYGKLEIWISADYVIEKLIYYDQRGDVLQTADFADVIEVGGRKFATTIVIEDAYGDKTIERIEDPQFDLELDASLFNLDTFDSWENH
;
A
#
# COMPACT_ATOMS: atom_id res chain seq x y z
N MET A 1 -20.08 -58.93 31.59
CA MET A 1 -20.24 -58.17 30.34
C MET A 1 -20.30 -56.65 30.56
N ASN A 2 -20.57 -56.15 31.76
CA ASN A 2 -20.76 -54.70 32.00
C ASN A 2 -19.47 -53.89 32.38
N ARG A 3 -18.34 -54.54 32.64
CA ARG A 3 -17.12 -53.83 33.03
C ARG A 3 -16.24 -53.38 31.85
N ILE A 4 -16.36 -54.02 30.71
CA ILE A 4 -15.58 -53.68 29.50
C ILE A 4 -16.19 -52.47 28.77
N ILE A 5 -17.52 -52.32 28.81
CA ILE A 5 -18.22 -51.18 28.17
C ILE A 5 -17.90 -49.88 28.89
N THR A 6 -17.69 -49.89 30.22
CA THR A 6 -17.36 -48.68 31.01
C THR A 6 -15.97 -48.11 30.70
N TRP A 7 -15.00 -48.97 30.34
CA TRP A 7 -13.66 -48.53 29.98
C TRP A 7 -13.56 -47.96 28.54
N ILE A 8 -14.38 -48.44 27.62
CA ILE A 8 -14.44 -47.96 26.24
C ILE A 8 -15.09 -46.57 26.20
N THR A 9 -16.15 -46.34 27.01
CA THR A 9 -16.81 -45.04 27.09
C THR A 9 -15.90 -43.95 27.73
N LEU A 10 -15.05 -44.30 28.70
CA LEU A 10 -14.11 -43.39 29.32
C LEU A 10 -12.94 -43.03 28.37
N LEU A 11 -12.52 -43.96 27.51
CA LEU A 11 -11.45 -43.73 26.54
C LEU A 11 -11.90 -42.82 25.40
N ILE A 12 -13.15 -42.91 24.96
CA ILE A 12 -13.72 -42.04 23.90
C ILE A 12 -13.92 -40.63 24.42
N ILE A 13 -14.28 -40.39 25.66
CA ILE A 13 -14.43 -39.07 26.26
C ILE A 13 -13.06 -38.36 26.39
N VAL A 14 -11.98 -39.10 26.66
CA VAL A 14 -10.63 -38.53 26.74
C VAL A 14 -10.11 -38.15 25.35
N LEU A 15 -10.46 -38.87 24.28
CA LEU A 15 -10.07 -38.56 22.89
C LEU A 15 -10.84 -37.36 22.30
N ILE A 16 -12.06 -37.11 22.74
CA ILE A 16 -12.85 -35.94 22.33
C ILE A 16 -12.38 -34.68 23.07
N GLY A 17 -11.86 -34.82 24.28
CA GLY A 17 -11.32 -33.71 25.07
C GLY A 17 -9.97 -33.14 24.58
N LEU A 18 -9.19 -33.90 23.79
CA LEU A 18 -7.91 -33.45 23.25
C LEU A 18 -8.01 -32.69 21.91
N SER A 19 -9.16 -32.75 21.24
CA SER A 19 -9.35 -32.03 19.98
C SER A 19 -9.82 -30.58 20.15
N ALA A 20 -10.06 -30.12 21.35
CA ALA A 20 -10.59 -28.78 21.63
C ALA A 20 -9.53 -27.75 22.11
N ILE A 21 -8.24 -28.10 22.10
CA ILE A 21 -7.18 -27.22 22.63
C ILE A 21 -6.29 -26.64 21.52
N ALA A 22 -6.60 -26.85 20.24
CA ALA A 22 -5.83 -26.29 19.12
C ALA A 22 -6.67 -25.36 18.23
N GLN A 23 -7.53 -24.57 18.83
CA GLN A 23 -7.95 -23.31 18.21
C GLN A 23 -7.12 -22.21 18.88
N GLU A 24 -5.81 -22.28 18.67
CA GLU A 24 -4.91 -21.17 18.86
C GLU A 24 -5.51 -20.01 18.08
N ASN A 25 -5.71 -18.86 18.74
CA ASN A 25 -6.26 -17.65 18.12
C ASN A 25 -5.43 -17.33 16.89
N ALA A 26 -5.84 -17.85 15.73
CA ALA A 26 -5.26 -17.39 14.48
C ALA A 26 -5.49 -15.89 14.41
N LEU A 27 -4.41 -15.13 14.28
CA LEU A 27 -4.51 -13.69 14.10
C LEU A 27 -5.36 -13.41 12.88
N ASP A 28 -6.27 -12.48 13.00
CA ASP A 28 -7.06 -12.01 11.87
C ASP A 28 -6.19 -11.10 11.00
N ALA A 29 -5.55 -11.71 10.01
CA ALA A 29 -4.64 -11.01 9.10
C ALA A 29 -5.36 -9.93 8.29
N GLU A 30 -6.62 -10.15 7.93
CA GLU A 30 -7.44 -9.18 7.21
C GLU A 30 -7.74 -7.97 8.11
N ALA A 31 -8.09 -8.19 9.38
CA ALA A 31 -8.30 -7.09 10.32
C ALA A 31 -7.01 -6.28 10.54
N ILE A 32 -5.83 -6.92 10.55
CA ILE A 32 -4.54 -6.22 10.65
C ILE A 32 -4.30 -5.39 9.39
N LEU A 33 -4.49 -5.94 8.19
CA LEU A 33 -4.35 -5.21 6.92
C LEU A 33 -5.30 -4.02 6.84
N ASN A 34 -6.57 -4.22 7.17
CA ASN A 34 -7.56 -3.14 7.18
C ASN A 34 -7.17 -2.02 8.15
N ARG A 35 -6.57 -2.36 9.28
CA ARG A 35 -6.08 -1.35 10.22
C ARG A 35 -4.87 -0.60 9.67
N VAL A 36 -3.93 -1.27 9.04
CA VAL A 36 -2.78 -0.66 8.35
C VAL A 36 -3.26 0.30 7.27
N ASN A 37 -4.17 -0.15 6.39
CA ASN A 37 -4.73 0.68 5.33
C ASN A 37 -5.43 1.94 5.89
N SER A 38 -6.23 1.80 6.96
CA SER A 38 -6.91 2.94 7.58
C SER A 38 -5.94 3.99 8.15
N ILE A 39 -4.74 3.55 8.58
CA ILE A 39 -3.69 4.47 9.05
C ILE A 39 -2.99 5.13 7.87
N TRP A 40 -2.71 4.36 6.82
CA TRP A 40 -1.95 4.81 5.67
C TRP A 40 -2.73 5.79 4.79
N GLN A 41 -3.98 5.49 4.47
CA GLN A 41 -4.77 6.27 3.52
C GLN A 41 -5.70 7.30 4.18
N GLY A 42 -6.35 6.94 5.31
CA GLY A 42 -7.47 7.73 5.83
C GLY A 42 -8.67 7.75 4.88
N ASP A 43 -9.67 8.58 5.17
CA ASP A 43 -10.80 8.85 4.25
C ASP A 43 -10.39 9.82 3.13
N SER A 44 -9.39 10.65 3.39
CA SER A 44 -8.76 11.56 2.44
C SER A 44 -7.33 11.85 2.88
N PHE A 45 -6.49 12.23 1.93
CA PHE A 45 -5.12 12.62 2.18
C PHE A 45 -4.75 13.86 1.36
N HIS A 46 -3.93 14.73 1.94
CA HIS A 46 -3.18 15.77 1.27
C HIS A 46 -1.77 15.81 1.82
N GLY A 47 -0.80 15.95 0.96
CA GLY A 47 0.59 16.09 1.34
C GLY A 47 1.50 16.41 0.17
N VAL A 48 2.74 16.72 0.49
CA VAL A 48 3.78 16.93 -0.51
C VAL A 48 4.76 15.77 -0.41
N ILE A 49 5.06 15.13 -1.55
CA ILE A 49 5.97 13.99 -1.63
C ILE A 49 7.22 14.40 -2.41
N GLY A 50 8.35 14.38 -1.75
CA GLY A 50 9.66 14.45 -2.40
C GLY A 50 10.11 13.07 -2.83
N LEU A 51 10.48 12.89 -4.11
CA LEU A 51 11.02 11.66 -4.67
C LEU A 51 12.45 11.88 -5.14
N ASP A 52 13.38 11.06 -4.67
CA ASP A 52 14.74 10.94 -5.22
C ASP A 52 14.86 9.56 -5.88
N ILE A 53 14.90 9.52 -7.21
CA ILE A 53 14.92 8.30 -8.02
C ILE A 53 16.31 8.11 -8.59
N SER A 54 17.01 7.06 -8.17
CA SER A 54 18.34 6.70 -8.65
C SER A 54 18.27 5.46 -9.54
N LEU A 55 18.52 5.64 -10.83
CA LEU A 55 18.48 4.62 -11.87
C LEU A 55 19.79 4.57 -12.60
N GLY A 56 20.46 3.40 -12.64
CA GLY A 56 21.73 3.23 -13.36
C GLY A 56 22.80 4.25 -12.96
N GLY A 57 22.79 4.71 -11.72
CA GLY A 57 23.73 5.70 -11.18
C GLY A 57 23.38 7.16 -11.50
N GLN A 58 22.23 7.45 -12.08
CA GLN A 58 21.71 8.80 -12.28
C GLN A 58 20.55 9.04 -11.31
N THR A 59 20.52 10.20 -10.67
CA THR A 59 19.43 10.58 -9.78
C THR A 59 18.58 11.69 -10.42
N LYS A 60 17.25 11.50 -10.37
CA LYS A 60 16.26 12.52 -10.67
C LYS A 60 15.45 12.78 -9.42
N SER A 61 15.15 14.05 -9.15
CA SER A 61 14.33 14.44 -8.02
C SER A 61 13.04 15.08 -8.51
N TYR A 62 11.93 14.74 -7.84
CA TYR A 62 10.62 15.33 -8.05
C TYR A 62 10.06 15.83 -6.72
N LYS A 63 9.23 16.85 -6.78
CA LYS A 63 8.37 17.27 -5.70
C LYS A 63 6.95 17.26 -6.21
N LEU A 64 6.09 16.50 -5.53
CA LEU A 64 4.72 16.22 -5.93
C LEU A 64 3.76 16.71 -4.85
N GLU A 65 2.69 17.37 -5.24
CA GLU A 65 1.54 17.59 -4.38
C GLU A 65 0.49 16.52 -4.68
N VAL A 66 -0.01 15.88 -3.63
CA VAL A 66 -0.92 14.71 -3.74
C VAL A 66 -2.19 14.96 -2.96
N TRP A 67 -3.32 14.73 -3.60
CA TRP A 67 -4.66 14.74 -3.01
C TRP A 67 -5.34 13.43 -3.29
N THR A 68 -5.93 12.78 -2.28
CA THR A 68 -6.77 11.61 -2.46
C THR A 68 -8.08 11.75 -1.70
N LEU A 69 -9.14 11.13 -2.22
CA LEU A 69 -10.43 11.03 -1.54
C LEU A 69 -11.02 9.62 -1.80
N GLY A 70 -11.11 8.82 -0.73
CA GLY A 70 -11.38 7.40 -0.84
C GLY A 70 -10.32 6.67 -1.66
N GLU A 71 -10.72 5.58 -2.29
CA GLU A 71 -9.85 4.70 -3.10
C GLU A 71 -9.87 5.06 -4.59
N ASP A 72 -10.84 5.86 -5.01
CA ASP A 72 -11.17 6.08 -6.42
C ASP A 72 -10.72 7.45 -6.97
N LEU A 73 -10.39 8.40 -6.11
CA LEU A 73 -10.09 9.76 -6.52
C LEU A 73 -8.71 10.18 -6.06
N ALA A 74 -7.85 10.51 -7.02
CA ALA A 74 -6.51 11.02 -6.74
C ALA A 74 -6.09 12.11 -7.74
N ILE A 75 -5.41 13.12 -7.24
CA ILE A 75 -4.68 14.11 -8.02
C ILE A 75 -3.23 14.10 -7.56
N ILE A 76 -2.32 13.98 -8.52
CA ILE A 76 -0.88 14.16 -8.29
C ILE A 76 -0.41 15.28 -9.21
N ARG A 77 0.19 16.30 -8.66
CA ARG A 77 0.73 17.45 -9.38
C ARG A 77 2.22 17.53 -9.19
N VAL A 78 2.96 17.72 -10.28
CA VAL A 78 4.39 17.99 -10.24
C VAL A 78 4.64 19.45 -9.88
N MET A 79 5.34 19.68 -8.77
CA MET A 79 5.80 20.99 -8.31
C MET A 79 7.24 21.26 -8.74
N GLU A 80 8.06 20.23 -8.82
CA GLU A 80 9.45 20.24 -9.27
C GLU A 80 9.77 18.93 -10.02
N PRO A 81 10.61 18.94 -11.05
CA PRO A 81 11.39 20.07 -11.60
C PRO A 81 10.56 21.00 -12.49
N GLU A 82 11.11 22.21 -12.79
CA GLU A 82 10.44 23.25 -13.59
C GLU A 82 10.03 22.75 -15.00
N ILE A 83 10.78 21.82 -15.59
CA ILE A 83 10.49 21.28 -16.91
C ILE A 83 9.17 20.48 -16.94
N ASP A 84 8.78 19.90 -15.82
CA ASP A 84 7.58 19.10 -15.63
C ASP A 84 6.52 19.81 -14.76
N LEU A 85 6.78 21.08 -14.41
CA LEU A 85 5.92 21.87 -13.54
C LEU A 85 4.47 21.89 -14.06
N ASN A 86 3.51 21.68 -13.16
CA ASN A 86 2.08 21.59 -13.42
C ASN A 86 1.66 20.41 -14.32
N SER A 87 2.58 19.51 -14.68
CA SER A 87 2.14 18.19 -15.17
C SER A 87 1.66 17.32 -14.02
N GLY A 88 0.92 16.26 -14.30
CA GLY A 88 0.44 15.39 -13.23
C GLY A 88 -0.50 14.31 -13.69
N TYR A 89 -1.15 13.68 -12.72
CA TYR A 89 -2.07 12.57 -12.92
C TYR A 89 -3.39 12.84 -12.19
N LEU A 90 -4.49 12.44 -12.82
CA LEU A 90 -5.83 12.44 -12.24
C LEU A 90 -6.40 11.03 -12.38
N GLN A 91 -6.78 10.44 -11.25
CA GLN A 91 -7.53 9.19 -11.19
C GLN A 91 -9.00 9.48 -10.89
N LEU A 92 -9.89 8.85 -11.64
CA LEU A 92 -11.34 8.88 -11.46
C LEU A 92 -11.88 7.44 -11.56
N GLY A 93 -11.95 6.73 -10.44
CA GLY A 93 -12.21 5.30 -10.42
C GLY A 93 -11.14 4.55 -11.20
N ASP A 94 -11.56 3.74 -12.18
CA ASP A 94 -10.67 2.98 -13.07
C ASP A 94 -10.06 3.82 -14.21
N GLU A 95 -10.38 5.12 -14.28
CA GLU A 95 -9.87 6.00 -15.31
C GLU A 95 -8.64 6.77 -14.82
N LEU A 96 -7.56 6.69 -15.60
CA LEU A 96 -6.32 7.43 -15.37
C LEU A 96 -6.11 8.45 -16.50
N TRP A 97 -5.81 9.69 -16.10
CA TRP A 97 -5.50 10.77 -17.00
C TRP A 97 -4.13 11.36 -16.64
N TYR A 98 -3.36 11.68 -17.67
CA TYR A 98 -2.14 12.47 -17.56
C TYR A 98 -2.37 13.84 -18.16
N TYR A 99 -1.89 14.88 -17.50
CA TYR A 99 -1.91 16.24 -18.00
C TYR A 99 -0.48 16.78 -18.08
N SER A 100 -0.22 17.57 -19.13
CA SER A 100 0.90 18.49 -19.12
C SER A 100 0.54 19.79 -19.84
N PRO A 101 1.13 20.94 -19.47
CA PRO A 101 0.88 22.22 -20.14
C PRO A 101 1.13 22.20 -21.65
N ALA A 102 2.01 21.30 -22.10
CA ALA A 102 2.39 21.22 -23.52
C ALA A 102 1.37 20.48 -24.40
N VAL A 103 0.63 19.52 -23.83
CA VAL A 103 -0.24 18.60 -24.62
C VAL A 103 -1.67 18.54 -24.12
N GLY A 104 -1.96 19.09 -22.94
CA GLY A 104 -3.28 18.97 -22.28
C GLY A 104 -3.50 17.59 -21.70
N SER A 105 -4.77 17.24 -21.40
CA SER A 105 -5.17 15.98 -20.79
C SER A 105 -5.22 14.83 -21.79
N ILE A 106 -4.63 13.71 -21.43
CA ILE A 106 -4.63 12.46 -22.19
C ILE A 106 -5.09 11.32 -21.28
N LYS A 107 -6.13 10.59 -21.70
CA LYS A 107 -6.53 9.37 -21.00
C LYS A 107 -5.50 8.26 -21.23
N LEU A 108 -4.98 7.71 -20.14
CA LEU A 108 -4.05 6.58 -20.19
C LEU A 108 -4.83 5.24 -20.16
N PRO A 109 -4.23 4.16 -20.69
CA PRO A 109 -4.79 2.83 -20.49
C PRO A 109 -4.82 2.48 -19.00
N SER A 110 -5.83 1.74 -18.52
CA SER A 110 -5.96 1.35 -17.11
C SER A 110 -4.79 0.51 -16.59
N VAL A 111 -4.10 -0.23 -17.46
CA VAL A 111 -2.86 -0.95 -17.09
C VAL A 111 -1.74 -0.02 -16.62
N ALA A 112 -1.77 1.26 -16.99
CA ALA A 112 -0.79 2.24 -16.54
C ALA A 112 -0.92 2.62 -15.05
N LEU A 113 -2.02 2.24 -14.39
CA LEU A 113 -2.17 2.39 -12.94
C LEU A 113 -1.10 1.57 -12.18
N GLY A 114 -0.79 0.36 -12.69
CA GLY A 114 0.24 -0.51 -12.12
C GLY A 114 1.69 -0.17 -12.53
N ASP A 115 1.87 0.79 -13.46
CA ASP A 115 3.21 1.21 -13.84
C ASP A 115 3.79 2.17 -12.80
N ALA A 116 5.08 2.01 -12.50
CA ALA A 116 5.77 2.92 -11.60
C ALA A 116 5.73 4.35 -12.14
N LEU A 117 5.31 5.30 -11.30
CA LEU A 117 5.38 6.71 -11.61
C LEU A 117 6.85 7.11 -11.82
N PHE A 118 7.12 7.81 -12.91
CA PHE A 118 8.47 8.28 -13.24
C PHE A 118 9.53 7.19 -13.44
N GLY A 119 9.12 5.92 -13.61
CA GLY A 119 9.99 4.82 -14.05
C GLY A 119 10.52 3.89 -12.96
N THR A 120 10.48 4.25 -11.68
CA THR A 120 10.69 3.40 -10.50
C THR A 120 10.00 4.02 -9.30
N GLY A 121 9.77 3.21 -8.27
CA GLY A 121 9.05 3.67 -7.08
C GLY A 121 7.59 3.25 -7.13
N PRO A 122 6.72 3.87 -6.32
CA PRO A 122 5.33 3.49 -6.22
C PRO A 122 4.61 3.71 -7.56
N SER A 123 3.73 2.79 -7.87
CA SER A 123 2.71 2.98 -8.89
C SER A 123 1.58 3.88 -8.35
N LEU A 124 0.71 4.35 -9.22
CA LEU A 124 -0.54 4.97 -8.77
C LEU A 124 -1.38 3.98 -7.95
N ASP A 125 -1.35 2.71 -8.31
CA ASP A 125 -1.97 1.64 -7.56
C ASP A 125 -1.47 1.57 -6.12
N ASP A 126 -0.16 1.65 -5.91
CA ASP A 126 0.43 1.62 -4.55
C ASP A 126 0.03 2.86 -3.74
N LEU A 127 -0.20 4.00 -4.39
CA LEU A 127 -0.61 5.26 -3.76
C LEU A 127 -2.13 5.36 -3.54
N SER A 128 -2.95 4.66 -4.33
CA SER A 128 -4.41 4.86 -4.37
C SER A 128 -5.22 3.61 -4.03
N ARG A 129 -4.67 2.40 -4.12
CA ARG A 129 -5.45 1.18 -3.85
C ARG A 129 -5.72 0.95 -2.38
N GLY A 130 -7.01 0.66 -2.12
CA GLY A 130 -7.57 0.39 -0.82
C GLY A 130 -7.07 -0.88 -0.20
N THR A 131 -7.27 -2.05 -0.71
CA THR A 131 -7.06 -3.24 0.09
C THR A 131 -6.25 -4.32 -0.62
N LEU A 132 -5.01 -4.53 -0.16
CA LEU A 132 -4.23 -5.72 -0.51
C LEU A 132 -5.01 -7.03 -0.29
N SER A 133 -6.04 -7.02 0.59
CA SER A 133 -6.90 -8.17 0.86
C SER A 133 -7.80 -8.57 -0.31
N ASP A 134 -8.09 -7.70 -1.26
CA ASP A 134 -8.92 -8.03 -2.41
C ASP A 134 -8.19 -8.97 -3.38
N ASP A 135 -6.89 -8.77 -3.51
CA ASP A 135 -6.04 -9.52 -4.43
C ASP A 135 -5.23 -10.64 -3.76
N TYR A 136 -5.06 -10.60 -2.44
CA TYR A 136 -4.18 -11.51 -1.71
C TYR A 136 -4.86 -12.18 -0.52
N ALA A 137 -4.63 -13.48 -0.36
CA ALA A 137 -4.89 -14.20 0.88
C ALA A 137 -3.75 -13.91 1.86
N ALA A 138 -4.08 -13.40 3.05
CA ALA A 138 -3.10 -13.05 4.07
C ALA A 138 -3.07 -14.05 5.21
N THR A 139 -1.87 -14.31 5.74
CA THR A 139 -1.63 -14.97 7.02
C THR A 139 -0.82 -14.05 7.92
N ALA A 140 -1.04 -14.11 9.23
CA ALA A 140 -0.36 -13.26 10.19
C ALA A 140 0.26 -14.06 11.33
N GLU A 141 1.43 -13.63 11.77
CA GLU A 141 2.14 -14.12 12.93
C GLU A 141 2.47 -12.97 13.89
N SER A 142 2.38 -13.19 15.20
CA SER A 142 2.85 -12.21 16.19
C SER A 142 4.37 -12.24 16.27
N THR A 143 4.98 -11.06 16.35
CA THR A 143 6.41 -10.89 16.63
C THR A 143 6.59 -10.18 17.98
N GLU A 144 7.82 -10.01 18.45
CA GLU A 144 8.11 -9.24 19.68
C GLU A 144 7.76 -7.75 19.53
N SER A 145 7.78 -7.20 18.30
CA SER A 145 7.54 -5.77 18.01
C SER A 145 6.19 -5.48 17.36
N GLY A 146 5.41 -6.50 16.98
CA GLY A 146 4.13 -6.31 16.30
C GLY A 146 3.69 -7.55 15.53
N TYR A 147 3.60 -7.45 14.19
CA TYR A 147 3.06 -8.50 13.34
C TYR A 147 3.97 -8.73 12.12
N PHE A 148 3.99 -9.97 11.66
CA PHE A 148 4.55 -10.37 10.37
C PHE A 148 3.43 -10.98 9.54
N LEU A 149 3.24 -10.47 8.32
CA LEU A 149 2.24 -10.94 7.39
C LEU A 149 2.90 -11.54 6.15
N THR A 150 2.32 -12.64 5.67
CA THR A 150 2.61 -13.20 4.35
C THR A 150 1.35 -13.15 3.51
N LEU A 151 1.44 -12.54 2.34
CA LEU A 151 0.35 -12.39 1.38
C LEU A 151 0.66 -13.19 0.12
N ILE A 152 -0.29 -14.04 -0.28
CA ILE A 152 -0.21 -14.85 -1.51
C ILE A 152 -1.38 -14.44 -2.40
N PRO A 153 -1.15 -14.17 -3.71
CA PRO A 153 -2.23 -13.75 -4.59
C PRO A 153 -3.33 -14.80 -4.71
N HIS A 154 -4.57 -14.34 -4.80
CA HIS A 154 -5.69 -15.21 -5.16
C HIS A 154 -5.47 -15.80 -6.56
N PRO A 155 -6.02 -17.01 -6.91
CA PRO A 155 -5.75 -17.69 -8.18
C PRO A 155 -6.20 -16.74 -9.28
N ASP A 156 -6.62 -15.99 -9.67
CA ASP A 156 -6.98 -15.13 -10.82
C ASP A 156 -6.78 -13.64 -10.55
N ALA A 157 -6.08 -13.29 -9.47
CA ALA A 157 -5.79 -11.89 -9.15
C ALA A 157 -4.88 -11.26 -10.22
N PRO A 158 -5.19 -10.07 -10.73
CA PRO A 158 -4.44 -9.40 -11.80
C PRO A 158 -3.18 -8.71 -11.25
N VAL A 159 -2.38 -9.43 -10.45
CA VAL A 159 -1.21 -8.89 -9.77
C VAL A 159 0.10 -9.42 -10.34
N VAL A 160 1.15 -8.62 -10.26
CA VAL A 160 2.48 -8.97 -10.76
C VAL A 160 3.33 -9.72 -9.73
N TYR A 161 3.05 -9.53 -8.44
CA TYR A 161 3.83 -10.12 -7.35
C TYR A 161 3.30 -11.49 -6.97
N GLY A 162 4.21 -12.48 -6.84
CA GLY A 162 3.87 -13.84 -6.43
C GLY A 162 3.75 -14.02 -4.91
N LYS A 163 4.33 -13.11 -4.14
CA LYS A 163 4.23 -13.06 -2.67
C LYS A 163 4.62 -11.68 -2.18
N LEU A 164 4.00 -11.24 -1.06
CA LEU A 164 4.46 -10.10 -0.27
C LEU A 164 4.74 -10.56 1.16
N GLU A 165 5.75 -9.97 1.79
CA GLU A 165 6.06 -10.12 3.21
C GLU A 165 6.09 -8.75 3.87
N ILE A 166 5.33 -8.57 4.96
CA ILE A 166 5.14 -7.27 5.60
C ILE A 166 5.46 -7.36 7.08
N TRP A 167 6.36 -6.53 7.57
CA TRP A 167 6.61 -6.29 9.00
C TRP A 167 5.86 -5.06 9.44
N ILE A 168 5.08 -5.19 10.48
CA ILE A 168 4.17 -4.18 10.99
C ILE A 168 4.42 -4.03 12.49
N SER A 169 4.58 -2.80 12.97
CA SER A 169 4.74 -2.50 14.40
C SER A 169 3.46 -2.78 15.18
N ALA A 170 3.55 -2.80 16.52
CA ALA A 170 2.39 -2.92 17.40
C ALA A 170 1.39 -1.75 17.25
N ASP A 171 1.82 -0.62 16.70
CA ASP A 171 0.99 0.55 16.38
C ASP A 171 0.42 0.51 14.95
N TYR A 172 0.53 -0.63 14.25
CA TYR A 172 0.07 -0.85 12.88
C TYR A 172 0.77 0.01 11.81
N VAL A 173 2.00 0.46 12.07
CA VAL A 173 2.84 1.12 11.07
C VAL A 173 3.64 0.06 10.33
N ILE A 174 3.66 0.12 9.00
CA ILE A 174 4.55 -0.73 8.20
C ILE A 174 5.99 -0.32 8.51
N GLU A 175 6.85 -1.30 8.80
CA GLU A 175 8.28 -1.11 9.01
C GLU A 175 9.08 -1.56 7.80
N LYS A 176 8.62 -2.64 7.16
CA LYS A 176 9.27 -3.22 5.98
C LYS A 176 8.28 -3.99 5.11
N LEU A 177 8.48 -3.93 3.79
CA LEU A 177 7.75 -4.72 2.81
C LEU A 177 8.73 -5.32 1.81
N ILE A 178 8.59 -6.62 1.52
CA ILE A 178 9.38 -7.32 0.51
C ILE A 178 8.46 -7.87 -0.55
N TYR A 179 8.76 -7.56 -1.80
CA TYR A 179 8.03 -8.01 -2.98
C TYR A 179 8.79 -9.13 -3.67
N TYR A 180 8.11 -10.22 -3.97
CA TYR A 180 8.66 -11.38 -4.65
C TYR A 180 8.00 -11.60 -6.00
N ASP A 181 8.76 -12.08 -6.97
CA ASP A 181 8.19 -12.50 -8.25
C ASP A 181 7.44 -13.84 -8.14
N GLN A 182 6.84 -14.29 -9.25
CA GLN A 182 6.12 -15.57 -9.32
C GLN A 182 7.01 -16.81 -9.11
N ARG A 183 8.35 -16.66 -9.15
CA ARG A 183 9.32 -17.73 -8.90
C ARG A 183 9.82 -17.73 -7.47
N GLY A 184 9.53 -16.69 -6.70
CA GLY A 184 9.96 -16.49 -5.33
C GLY A 184 11.30 -15.74 -5.20
N ASP A 185 11.78 -15.11 -6.27
CA ASP A 185 12.95 -14.22 -6.22
C ASP A 185 12.51 -12.83 -5.72
N VAL A 186 13.33 -12.18 -4.90
CA VAL A 186 13.06 -10.82 -4.42
C VAL A 186 13.16 -9.84 -5.58
N LEU A 187 12.10 -9.08 -5.83
CA LEU A 187 12.08 -8.01 -6.83
C LEU A 187 12.49 -6.67 -6.25
N GLN A 188 11.96 -6.32 -5.10
CA GLN A 188 12.26 -5.07 -4.40
C GLN A 188 11.97 -5.18 -2.91
N THR A 189 12.54 -4.27 -2.15
CA THR A 189 12.25 -4.06 -0.73
C THR A 189 11.88 -2.62 -0.49
N ALA A 190 10.96 -2.37 0.46
CA ALA A 190 10.64 -1.04 0.94
C ALA A 190 10.84 -1.00 2.46
N ASP A 191 11.68 -0.10 2.93
CA ASP A 191 11.91 0.16 4.35
C ASP A 191 11.24 1.49 4.73
N PHE A 192 10.46 1.49 5.81
CA PHE A 192 9.66 2.62 6.28
C PHE A 192 10.30 3.21 7.54
N ALA A 193 10.46 4.52 7.57
CA ALA A 193 11.19 5.22 8.63
C ALA A 193 10.55 6.59 8.97
N ASP A 194 11.16 7.28 9.94
CA ASP A 194 10.79 8.62 10.36
C ASP A 194 9.30 8.73 10.74
N VAL A 195 8.88 7.87 11.68
CA VAL A 195 7.49 7.81 12.15
C VAL A 195 7.13 9.08 12.92
N ILE A 196 6.08 9.75 12.50
CA ILE A 196 5.48 10.90 13.20
C ILE A 196 4.08 10.55 13.71
N GLU A 197 3.53 11.39 14.57
CA GLU A 197 2.13 11.33 14.96
C GLU A 197 1.36 12.49 14.33
N VAL A 198 0.33 12.16 13.55
CA VAL A 198 -0.53 13.13 12.87
C VAL A 198 -1.99 12.66 12.89
N GLY A 199 -2.92 13.52 13.29
CA GLY A 199 -4.34 13.18 13.38
C GLY A 199 -4.64 11.99 14.31
N GLY A 200 -3.81 11.74 15.34
CA GLY A 200 -3.96 10.61 16.27
C GLY A 200 -3.52 9.26 15.70
N ARG A 201 -2.84 9.23 14.57
CA ARG A 201 -2.24 8.04 13.93
C ARG A 201 -0.72 8.16 13.88
N LYS A 202 0.00 7.06 14.01
CA LYS A 202 1.43 6.99 13.73
C LYS A 202 1.62 6.70 12.25
N PHE A 203 2.47 7.48 11.58
CA PHE A 203 2.64 7.43 10.13
C PHE A 203 4.13 7.57 9.77
N ALA A 204 4.64 6.66 8.94
CA ALA A 204 6.01 6.72 8.44
C ALA A 204 6.09 7.76 7.31
N THR A 205 7.05 8.67 7.37
CA THR A 205 7.19 9.75 6.39
C THR A 205 8.35 9.56 5.42
N THR A 206 9.20 8.57 5.64
CA THR A 206 10.29 8.20 4.73
C THR A 206 10.13 6.76 4.30
N ILE A 207 10.13 6.51 2.98
CA ILE A 207 10.11 5.17 2.40
C ILE A 207 11.32 5.04 1.49
N VAL A 208 12.09 3.99 1.69
CA VAL A 208 13.27 3.68 0.88
C VAL A 208 12.99 2.38 0.13
N ILE A 209 12.79 2.48 -1.17
CA ILE A 209 12.54 1.35 -2.06
C ILE A 209 13.84 1.04 -2.79
N GLU A 210 14.27 -0.22 -2.78
CA GLU A 210 15.45 -0.70 -3.48
C GLU A 210 15.09 -1.98 -4.23
N ASP A 211 15.38 -2.00 -5.54
CA ASP A 211 15.15 -3.17 -6.37
C ASP A 211 16.32 -4.15 -6.35
N ALA A 212 16.13 -5.32 -6.97
CA ALA A 212 17.14 -6.38 -7.04
C ALA A 212 18.43 -5.98 -7.84
N TYR A 213 18.38 -4.86 -8.57
CA TYR A 213 19.51 -4.34 -9.35
C TYR A 213 20.27 -3.25 -8.63
N GLY A 214 19.77 -2.79 -7.47
CA GLY A 214 20.34 -1.71 -6.68
C GLY A 214 19.89 -0.32 -7.11
N ASP A 215 18.89 -0.23 -7.99
CA ASP A 215 18.19 1.03 -8.27
C ASP A 215 17.32 1.38 -7.08
N LYS A 216 17.23 2.68 -6.77
CA LYS A 216 16.68 3.14 -5.49
C LYS A 216 15.77 4.34 -5.65
N THR A 217 14.64 4.30 -4.96
CA THR A 217 13.76 5.45 -4.78
C THR A 217 13.66 5.79 -3.30
N ILE A 218 13.80 7.06 -2.97
CA ILE A 218 13.55 7.57 -1.62
C ILE A 218 12.38 8.53 -1.70
N GLU A 219 11.33 8.22 -0.96
CA GLU A 219 10.17 9.06 -0.79
C GLU A 219 10.21 9.75 0.55
N ARG A 220 9.85 11.04 0.56
CA ARG A 220 9.70 11.82 1.79
C ARG A 220 8.36 12.54 1.74
N ILE A 221 7.52 12.25 2.70
CA ILE A 221 6.18 12.83 2.81
C ILE A 221 6.27 14.01 3.77
N GLU A 222 6.02 15.20 3.23
CA GLU A 222 6.04 16.47 3.95
C GLU A 222 4.59 16.91 4.24
N ASP A 223 4.36 17.41 5.45
CA ASP A 223 3.09 17.98 5.90
C ASP A 223 1.85 17.10 5.62
N PRO A 224 1.86 15.79 5.93
CA PRO A 224 0.72 14.91 5.68
C PRO A 224 -0.49 15.35 6.49
N GLN A 225 -1.63 15.43 5.81
CA GLN A 225 -2.93 15.75 6.38
C GLN A 225 -3.93 14.66 5.97
N PHE A 226 -4.71 14.19 6.92
CA PHE A 226 -5.67 13.11 6.70
C PHE A 226 -7.08 13.55 7.09
N ASP A 227 -8.07 12.83 6.58
CA ASP A 227 -9.48 12.95 6.94
C ASP A 227 -10.00 14.40 6.76
N LEU A 228 -9.53 15.04 5.67
CA LEU A 228 -9.96 16.38 5.28
C LEU A 228 -11.37 16.36 4.68
N GLU A 229 -12.15 17.39 4.94
CA GLU A 229 -13.42 17.59 4.24
C GLU A 229 -13.15 18.07 2.81
N LEU A 230 -12.89 17.14 1.89
CA LEU A 230 -12.67 17.44 0.47
C LEU A 230 -13.99 17.31 -0.30
N ASP A 231 -14.25 18.26 -1.21
CA ASP A 231 -15.34 18.15 -2.15
C ASP A 231 -14.88 17.27 -3.34
N ALA A 232 -15.64 16.20 -3.64
CA ALA A 232 -15.37 15.34 -4.79
C ALA A 232 -15.33 16.10 -6.13
N SER A 233 -15.95 17.28 -6.20
CA SER A 233 -15.88 18.15 -7.37
C SER A 233 -14.48 18.75 -7.62
N LEU A 234 -13.55 18.63 -6.68
CA LEU A 234 -12.14 18.96 -6.90
C LEU A 234 -11.52 18.03 -7.96
N PHE A 235 -11.95 16.75 -7.95
CA PHE A 235 -11.40 15.69 -8.80
C PHE A 235 -12.13 15.64 -10.13
N ASN A 236 -11.79 16.53 -11.06
CA ASN A 236 -12.35 16.57 -12.40
C ASN A 236 -11.34 17.15 -13.41
N LEU A 237 -11.56 16.91 -14.70
CA LEU A 237 -10.67 17.38 -15.76
C LEU A 237 -10.59 18.90 -15.85
N ASP A 238 -11.67 19.63 -15.64
CA ASP A 238 -11.68 21.09 -15.75
C ASP A 238 -10.79 21.72 -14.68
N THR A 239 -10.89 21.23 -13.46
CA THR A 239 -10.01 21.67 -12.35
C THR A 239 -8.57 21.27 -12.65
N PHE A 240 -8.32 20.06 -13.11
CA PHE A 240 -7.02 19.53 -13.44
C PHE A 240 -6.34 20.30 -14.57
N ASP A 241 -7.07 20.61 -15.66
CA ASP A 241 -6.58 21.38 -16.80
C ASP A 241 -6.36 22.87 -16.48
N SER A 242 -7.04 23.41 -15.47
CA SER A 242 -6.96 24.82 -15.07
C SER A 242 -6.04 25.09 -13.87
N TRP A 243 -5.29 24.09 -13.43
CA TRP A 243 -4.50 24.13 -12.20
C TRP A 243 -3.45 25.25 -12.15
N GLU A 244 -3.00 25.73 -13.30
CA GLU A 244 -2.04 26.85 -13.41
C GLU A 244 -2.61 28.19 -12.87
N ASN A 245 -3.93 28.28 -12.67
CA ASN A 245 -4.61 29.51 -12.33
C ASN A 245 -5.04 29.57 -10.84
N HIS A 246 -4.62 28.63 -10.04
CA HIS A 246 -4.89 28.53 -8.61
C HIS A 246 -3.56 28.37 -7.85
#